data_6a65d154af045217da9b05ea5ab08a14
#
_entry.id   6a65d154af045217da9b05ea5ab08a14
#
_cell.length_a   1.000
_cell.length_b   1.000
_cell.length_c   1.000
_cell.angle_alpha   90.00
_cell.angle_beta   90.00
_cell.angle_gamma   90.00
#
_symmetry.space_group_name_H-M   'P 1'
#
loop_
_entity.id
_entity.type
_entity.pdbx_description
1 polymer ?
#
loop_
_entity_poly.entity_id
_entity_poly.type
_entity_poly.pdbx_seq_one_letter_code
_entity_poly.pdbx_strand_id
1 'polypeptide(L)'
;TFLEQGWTHCPLVEATITGSEEPEKFVLLHGHIDSWHVGIGDNATGNAAMLEIARILWENRADLKRTVRIAWWPGHSTGRYAGSTWYADTFAIDIAENCIAHINCDSPGCRWATSYHDVSTMTEAVAMLGKAIADVTGQQFQPERPLRAGDISFNNLGVTTFLMLSSTMPEELRQEKGYY
;
A
#
# COMPACT_ATOMS: atom_id res chain seq x y z
N THR A 1 -4.57 22.47 -30.32
CA THR A 1 -4.82 21.45 -29.30
C THR A 1 -5.09 20.15 -30.02
N PHE A 2 -4.35 19.10 -29.70
CA PHE A 2 -4.60 17.77 -30.21
C PHE A 2 -5.24 16.95 -29.08
N LEU A 3 -6.25 16.17 -29.40
CA LEU A 3 -6.81 15.13 -28.55
C LEU A 3 -6.56 13.80 -29.25
N GLU A 4 -5.72 12.98 -28.65
CA GLU A 4 -5.46 11.62 -29.10
C GLU A 4 -6.17 10.66 -28.15
N GLN A 5 -7.03 9.80 -28.68
CA GLN A 5 -7.77 8.79 -27.93
C GLN A 5 -7.46 7.42 -28.45
N GLY A 6 -7.16 6.49 -27.56
CA GLY A 6 -6.83 5.11 -27.93
C GLY A 6 -6.53 4.25 -26.71
N TRP A 7 -6.38 2.97 -26.98
CA TRP A 7 -5.89 2.02 -25.99
C TRP A 7 -4.36 2.12 -25.86
N THR A 8 -3.88 2.08 -24.64
CA THR A 8 -2.45 2.04 -24.33
C THR A 8 -2.15 0.92 -23.36
N HIS A 9 -0.95 0.35 -23.48
CA HIS A 9 -0.45 -0.62 -22.52
C HIS A 9 0.21 0.12 -21.36
N CYS A 10 -0.25 -0.18 -20.15
CA CYS A 10 0.34 0.35 -18.93
C CYS A 10 1.10 -0.79 -18.24
N PRO A 11 2.41 -0.67 -17.97
CA PRO A 11 3.16 -1.72 -17.30
C PRO A 11 2.74 -1.85 -15.84
N LEU A 12 2.53 -3.09 -15.40
CA LEU A 12 2.45 -3.48 -14.01
C LEU A 12 3.78 -4.14 -13.64
N VAL A 13 4.34 -3.79 -12.50
CA VAL A 13 5.60 -4.37 -12.03
C VAL A 13 5.33 -5.21 -10.79
N GLU A 14 5.82 -6.44 -10.78
CA GLU A 14 5.77 -7.31 -9.61
C GLU A 14 7.16 -7.86 -9.29
N ALA A 15 7.50 -7.92 -8.01
CA ALA A 15 8.67 -8.60 -7.48
C ALA A 15 8.23 -9.61 -6.42
N THR A 16 8.88 -10.77 -6.38
CA THR A 16 8.58 -11.83 -5.43
C THR A 16 9.82 -12.22 -4.62
N ILE A 17 9.66 -12.29 -3.31
CA ILE A 17 10.65 -12.85 -2.39
C ILE A 17 10.03 -14.10 -1.79
N THR A 18 10.52 -15.26 -2.20
CA THR A 18 9.95 -16.55 -1.83
C THR A 18 10.24 -16.90 -0.37
N GLY A 19 9.22 -17.32 0.35
CA GLY A 19 9.32 -17.81 1.73
C GLY A 19 9.87 -19.23 1.82
N SER A 20 10.36 -19.60 3.00
CA SER A 20 11.07 -20.86 3.23
C SER A 20 10.18 -22.00 3.76
N GLU A 21 9.07 -21.70 4.41
CA GLU A 21 8.21 -22.71 5.06
C GLU A 21 6.89 -22.92 4.33
N GLU A 22 6.20 -21.82 3.97
CA GLU A 22 4.90 -21.82 3.27
C GLU A 22 5.00 -20.88 2.05
N PRO A 23 5.75 -21.28 1.02
CA PRO A 23 6.04 -20.41 -0.12
C PRO A 23 4.81 -20.05 -0.98
N GLU A 24 3.74 -20.87 -0.91
CA GLU A 24 2.47 -20.58 -1.57
C GLU A 24 1.68 -19.46 -0.88
N LYS A 25 1.85 -19.30 0.45
CA LYS A 25 1.21 -18.22 1.20
C LYS A 25 1.99 -16.93 1.09
N PHE A 26 1.29 -15.82 0.90
CA PHE A 26 1.98 -14.55 0.71
C PHE A 26 1.30 -13.35 1.37
N VAL A 27 2.13 -12.35 1.66
CA VAL A 27 1.70 -10.99 1.94
C VAL A 27 1.89 -10.18 0.66
N LEU A 28 0.89 -9.39 0.29
CA LEU A 28 0.94 -8.50 -0.85
C LEU A 28 1.22 -7.06 -0.38
N LEU A 29 2.43 -6.57 -0.61
CA LEU A 29 2.78 -5.16 -0.45
C LEU A 29 2.58 -4.46 -1.78
N HIS A 30 1.82 -3.40 -1.82
CA HIS A 30 1.53 -2.74 -3.09
C HIS A 30 1.33 -1.24 -2.98
N GLY A 31 1.42 -0.57 -4.11
CA GLY A 31 1.17 0.84 -4.27
C GLY A 31 1.03 1.20 -5.75
N HIS A 32 0.61 2.42 -6.05
CA HIS A 32 0.50 2.84 -7.43
C HIS A 32 1.72 3.64 -7.89
N ILE A 33 2.01 3.60 -9.19
CA ILE A 33 3.15 4.29 -9.80
C ILE A 33 2.77 5.54 -10.58
N ASP A 34 1.52 5.65 -10.97
CA ASP A 34 1.00 6.84 -11.67
C ASP A 34 0.62 7.96 -10.68
N SER A 35 0.40 9.15 -11.21
CA SER A 35 -0.02 10.31 -10.41
C SER A 35 -0.83 11.29 -11.24
N TRP A 36 -1.49 12.24 -10.56
CA TRP A 36 -2.21 13.33 -11.22
C TRP A 36 -1.28 14.40 -11.78
N HIS A 37 -0.10 14.56 -11.19
CA HIS A 37 0.84 15.60 -11.55
C HIS A 37 2.29 15.09 -11.39
N VAL A 38 3.13 15.76 -10.64
CA VAL A 38 4.53 15.32 -10.41
C VAL A 38 4.64 14.13 -9.43
N GLY A 39 3.59 13.88 -8.64
CA GLY A 39 3.46 12.67 -7.82
C GLY A 39 4.48 12.46 -6.71
N ILE A 40 5.07 13.53 -6.16
CA ILE A 40 6.14 13.37 -5.16
C ILE A 40 5.61 12.72 -3.87
N GLY A 41 4.53 13.25 -3.30
CA GLY A 41 3.88 12.63 -2.13
C GLY A 41 3.10 11.39 -2.53
N ASP A 42 2.30 11.52 -3.56
CA ASP A 42 1.34 10.56 -4.10
C ASP A 42 1.73 10.17 -5.55
N ASN A 43 2.49 9.08 -5.78
CA ASN A 43 2.91 8.12 -4.77
C ASN A 43 4.44 7.83 -4.81
N ALA A 44 5.29 8.78 -5.20
CA ALA A 44 6.73 8.53 -5.27
C ALA A 44 7.32 8.19 -3.87
N THR A 45 6.80 8.78 -2.79
CA THR A 45 7.21 8.43 -1.43
C THR A 45 6.85 6.99 -1.07
N GLY A 46 5.66 6.52 -1.45
CA GLY A 46 5.26 5.12 -1.29
C GLY A 46 6.13 4.17 -2.09
N ASN A 47 6.40 4.51 -3.34
CA ASN A 47 7.26 3.70 -4.19
C ASN A 47 8.69 3.60 -3.64
N ALA A 48 9.25 4.69 -3.12
CA ALA A 48 10.56 4.68 -2.48
C ALA A 48 10.57 3.84 -1.19
N ALA A 49 9.53 3.96 -0.36
CA ALA A 49 9.39 3.15 0.85
C ALA A 49 9.31 1.65 0.51
N MET A 50 8.51 1.28 -0.50
CA MET A 50 8.38 -0.11 -0.95
C MET A 50 9.69 -0.69 -1.48
N LEU A 51 10.49 0.10 -2.20
CA LEU A 51 11.82 -0.32 -2.65
C LEU A 51 12.77 -0.57 -1.48
N GLU A 52 12.75 0.28 -0.46
CA GLU A 52 13.59 0.08 0.73
C GLU A 52 13.12 -1.13 1.56
N ILE A 53 11.81 -1.32 1.71
CA ILE A 53 11.25 -2.53 2.33
C ILE A 53 11.68 -3.77 1.56
N ALA A 54 11.60 -3.74 0.23
CA ALA A 54 12.04 -4.84 -0.62
C ALA A 54 13.52 -5.17 -0.41
N ARG A 55 14.38 -4.14 -0.31
CA ARG A 55 15.80 -4.33 -0.04
C ARG A 55 16.05 -5.01 1.32
N ILE A 56 15.40 -4.52 2.38
CA ILE A 56 15.52 -5.09 3.73
C ILE A 56 15.02 -6.52 3.76
N LEU A 57 13.87 -6.80 3.15
CA LEU A 57 13.31 -8.15 3.10
C LEU A 57 14.21 -9.10 2.30
N TRP A 58 14.81 -8.62 1.21
CA TRP A 58 15.74 -9.43 0.43
C TRP A 58 17.02 -9.76 1.21
N GLU A 59 17.55 -8.82 1.97
CA GLU A 59 18.72 -9.07 2.83
C GLU A 59 18.42 -10.12 3.94
N ASN A 60 17.18 -10.13 4.43
CA ASN A 60 16.72 -11.05 5.48
C ASN A 60 15.85 -12.20 4.94
N ARG A 61 15.92 -12.49 3.64
CA ARG A 61 15.02 -13.46 2.99
C ARG A 61 15.07 -14.87 3.56
N ALA A 62 16.17 -15.27 4.19
CA ALA A 62 16.31 -16.57 4.85
C ALA A 62 15.37 -16.74 6.05
N ASP A 63 14.94 -15.64 6.67
CA ASP A 63 14.07 -15.62 7.83
C ASP A 63 12.59 -15.52 7.45
N LEU A 64 12.28 -15.32 6.16
CA LEU A 64 10.92 -15.22 5.71
C LEU A 64 10.27 -16.60 5.61
N LYS A 65 9.28 -16.85 6.42
CA LYS A 65 8.50 -18.10 6.39
C LYS A 65 7.57 -18.16 5.18
N ARG A 66 6.95 -17.05 4.84
CA ARG A 66 5.99 -16.89 3.74
C ARG A 66 6.54 -15.94 2.69
N THR A 67 6.03 -16.07 1.50
CA THR A 67 6.38 -15.23 0.36
C THR A 67 5.91 -13.79 0.57
N VAL A 68 6.67 -12.83 0.07
CA VAL A 68 6.24 -11.45 -0.07
C VAL A 68 6.18 -11.11 -1.55
N ARG A 69 5.01 -10.74 -2.05
CA ARG A 69 4.81 -10.16 -3.37
C ARG A 69 4.75 -8.65 -3.24
N ILE A 70 5.48 -7.95 -4.07
CA ILE A 70 5.54 -6.49 -4.06
C ILE A 70 5.11 -6.02 -5.45
N ALA A 71 4.04 -5.23 -5.53
CA ALA A 71 3.46 -4.86 -6.79
C ALA A 71 3.21 -3.35 -6.92
N TRP A 72 3.48 -2.83 -8.10
CA TRP A 72 3.30 -1.43 -8.46
C TRP A 72 2.29 -1.32 -9.60
N TRP A 73 1.17 -0.65 -9.32
CA TRP A 73 0.03 -0.57 -10.22
C TRP A 73 0.06 0.68 -11.11
N PRO A 74 -0.22 0.56 -12.42
CA PRO A 74 -0.60 1.70 -13.24
C PRO A 74 -2.10 2.00 -13.13
N GLY A 75 -2.51 3.18 -13.58
CA GLY A 75 -3.92 3.54 -13.75
C GLY A 75 -4.72 3.64 -12.45
N HIS A 76 -4.06 3.96 -11.34
CA HIS A 76 -4.74 4.24 -10.08
C HIS A 76 -5.44 5.60 -10.11
N SER A 77 -4.68 6.66 -10.31
CA SER A 77 -5.18 8.04 -10.24
C SER A 77 -6.08 8.39 -11.43
N THR A 78 -5.66 8.07 -12.63
CA THR A 78 -6.39 8.42 -13.87
C THR A 78 -7.34 7.33 -14.33
N GLY A 79 -7.06 6.07 -14.03
CA GLY A 79 -7.84 4.89 -14.42
C GLY A 79 -8.77 4.33 -13.33
N ARG A 80 -8.86 4.99 -12.19
CA ARG A 80 -9.68 4.58 -11.03
C ARG A 80 -9.44 3.12 -10.64
N TYR A 81 -8.19 2.87 -10.22
CA TYR A 81 -7.73 1.57 -9.71
C TYR A 81 -7.63 0.47 -10.77
N ALA A 82 -7.43 0.83 -12.04
CA ALA A 82 -7.44 -0.13 -13.14
C ALA A 82 -6.40 -1.26 -12.93
N GLY A 83 -5.18 -0.92 -12.53
CA GLY A 83 -4.10 -1.90 -12.35
C GLY A 83 -4.36 -2.89 -11.21
N SER A 84 -4.74 -2.40 -10.02
CA SER A 84 -5.05 -3.26 -8.88
C SER A 84 -6.30 -4.10 -9.13
N THR A 85 -7.31 -3.56 -9.80
CA THR A 85 -8.53 -4.31 -10.17
C THR A 85 -8.20 -5.40 -11.16
N TRP A 86 -7.42 -5.09 -12.20
CA TRP A 86 -6.98 -6.11 -13.17
C TRP A 86 -6.21 -7.25 -12.50
N TYR A 87 -5.33 -6.93 -11.56
CA TYR A 87 -4.56 -7.93 -10.81
C TYR A 87 -5.47 -8.78 -9.92
N ALA A 88 -6.38 -8.14 -9.18
CA ALA A 88 -7.35 -8.83 -8.34
C ALA A 88 -8.24 -9.78 -9.14
N ASP A 89 -8.76 -9.34 -10.30
CA ASP A 89 -9.61 -10.16 -11.16
C ASP A 89 -8.83 -11.32 -11.80
N THR A 90 -7.60 -11.05 -12.26
CA THR A 90 -6.77 -12.04 -12.94
C THR A 90 -6.32 -13.17 -12.02
N PHE A 91 -5.97 -12.82 -10.77
CA PHE A 91 -5.43 -13.75 -9.78
C PHE A 91 -6.38 -14.02 -8.62
N ALA A 92 -7.69 -13.80 -8.81
CA ALA A 92 -8.71 -13.83 -7.75
C ALA A 92 -8.66 -15.10 -6.89
N ILE A 93 -8.51 -16.26 -7.50
CA ILE A 93 -8.50 -17.56 -6.78
C ILE A 93 -7.23 -17.68 -5.95
N ASP A 94 -6.06 -17.41 -6.53
CA ASP A 94 -4.78 -17.46 -5.81
C ASP A 94 -4.74 -16.44 -4.65
N ILE A 95 -5.27 -15.26 -4.87
CA ILE A 95 -5.36 -14.23 -3.83
C ILE A 95 -6.30 -14.67 -2.71
N ALA A 96 -7.48 -15.16 -3.03
CA ALA A 96 -8.46 -15.60 -2.02
C ALA A 96 -7.95 -16.78 -1.20
N GLU A 97 -7.20 -17.70 -1.81
CA GLU A 97 -6.69 -18.90 -1.15
C GLU A 97 -5.38 -18.68 -0.42
N ASN A 98 -4.50 -17.83 -0.94
CA ASN A 98 -3.10 -17.76 -0.53
C ASN A 98 -2.64 -16.41 0.01
N CYS A 99 -3.31 -15.31 -0.31
CA CYS A 99 -2.96 -13.99 0.25
C CYS A 99 -3.46 -13.86 1.68
N ILE A 100 -2.55 -13.87 2.63
CA ILE A 100 -2.91 -13.79 4.06
C ILE A 100 -3.20 -12.36 4.53
N ALA A 101 -2.62 -11.38 3.86
CA ALA A 101 -2.85 -9.96 4.12
C ALA A 101 -2.33 -9.13 2.95
N HIS A 102 -2.88 -7.93 2.78
CA HIS A 102 -2.29 -6.97 1.88
C HIS A 102 -2.02 -5.63 2.57
N ILE A 103 -0.99 -4.94 2.11
CA ILE A 103 -0.54 -3.65 2.62
C ILE A 103 -0.50 -2.68 1.45
N ASN A 104 -1.35 -1.68 1.47
CA ASN A 104 -1.31 -0.61 0.49
C ASN A 104 -0.39 0.52 0.99
N CYS A 105 0.68 0.78 0.27
CA CYS A 105 1.63 1.83 0.56
C CYS A 105 1.39 3.03 -0.35
N ASP A 106 0.47 3.88 0.08
CA ASP A 106 0.06 5.06 -0.67
C ASP A 106 0.24 6.31 0.19
N SER A 107 0.97 7.29 -0.32
CA SER A 107 1.26 8.55 0.38
C SER A 107 1.72 8.36 1.83
N PRO A 108 2.70 7.49 2.12
CA PRO A 108 3.05 7.11 3.51
C PRO A 108 3.62 8.26 4.32
N GLY A 109 3.93 9.37 3.69
CA GLY A 109 4.37 10.56 4.39
C GLY A 109 4.96 11.63 3.49
N CYS A 110 5.00 12.81 4.04
CA CYS A 110 5.70 13.95 3.48
C CYS A 110 6.46 14.69 4.59
N ARG A 111 7.17 15.76 4.24
CA ARG A 111 7.86 16.57 5.23
C ARG A 111 6.88 17.02 6.32
N TRP A 112 7.25 16.78 7.59
CA TRP A 112 6.46 17.07 8.78
C TRP A 112 5.20 16.22 9.00
N ALA A 113 4.94 15.23 8.19
CA ALA A 113 3.88 14.27 8.41
C ALA A 113 4.34 13.24 9.46
N THR A 114 4.01 13.48 10.71
CA THR A 114 4.47 12.70 11.87
C THR A 114 3.32 12.13 12.70
N SER A 115 2.09 12.36 12.29
CA SER A 115 0.90 11.82 12.95
C SER A 115 0.43 10.54 12.25
N TYR A 116 0.25 9.49 13.03
CA TYR A 116 -0.29 8.19 12.57
C TYR A 116 -1.69 7.95 13.15
N HIS A 117 -2.44 9.01 13.39
CA HIS A 117 -3.73 8.92 14.06
C HIS A 117 -4.79 8.26 13.15
N ASP A 118 -4.82 8.64 11.89
CA ASP A 118 -5.87 8.26 10.94
C ASP A 118 -5.38 7.13 10.01
N VAL A 119 -5.19 5.95 10.57
CA VAL A 119 -4.76 4.78 9.81
C VAL A 119 -5.95 3.84 9.62
N SER A 120 -6.32 3.61 8.36
CA SER A 120 -7.43 2.70 8.08
C SER A 120 -6.98 1.24 8.09
N THR A 121 -7.77 0.35 8.65
CA THR A 121 -7.47 -1.09 8.68
C THR A 121 -8.73 -1.90 8.93
N MET A 122 -8.68 -3.18 8.62
CA MET A 122 -9.74 -4.12 9.01
C MET A 122 -9.60 -4.51 10.48
N THR A 123 -10.72 -4.86 11.09
CA THR A 123 -10.83 -5.08 12.54
C THR A 123 -9.84 -6.12 13.06
N GLU A 124 -9.61 -7.19 12.33
CA GLU A 124 -8.69 -8.26 12.70
C GLU A 124 -7.22 -7.83 12.73
N ALA A 125 -6.85 -6.77 12.03
CA ALA A 125 -5.50 -6.24 11.97
C ALA A 125 -5.20 -5.14 13.02
N VAL A 126 -6.23 -4.60 13.68
CA VAL A 126 -6.12 -3.45 14.60
C VAL A 126 -5.08 -3.68 15.70
N ALA A 127 -5.11 -4.82 16.35
CA ALA A 127 -4.21 -5.09 17.47
C ALA A 127 -2.73 -5.14 17.03
N MET A 128 -2.45 -5.79 15.91
CA MET A 128 -1.09 -5.91 15.38
C MET A 128 -0.57 -4.57 14.86
N LEU A 129 -1.39 -3.85 14.11
CA LEU A 129 -1.01 -2.54 13.58
C LEU A 129 -0.82 -1.51 14.69
N GLY A 130 -1.71 -1.50 15.68
CA GLY A 130 -1.58 -0.62 16.85
C GLY A 130 -0.29 -0.86 17.62
N LYS A 131 0.09 -2.14 17.80
CA LYS A 131 1.37 -2.46 18.41
C LYS A 131 2.54 -2.00 17.56
N ALA A 132 2.52 -2.22 16.25
CA ALA A 132 3.59 -1.80 15.35
C ALA A 132 3.79 -0.28 15.35
N ILE A 133 2.70 0.48 15.30
CA ILE A 133 2.75 1.95 15.36
C ILE A 133 3.30 2.41 16.72
N ALA A 134 2.81 1.84 17.82
CA ALA A 134 3.28 2.20 19.16
C ALA A 134 4.76 1.87 19.37
N ASP A 135 5.23 0.71 18.91
CA ASP A 135 6.62 0.29 19.05
C ASP A 135 7.59 1.22 18.30
N VAL A 136 7.18 1.73 17.13
CA VAL A 136 8.03 2.57 16.27
C VAL A 136 7.93 4.05 16.61
N THR A 137 6.74 4.53 16.94
CA THR A 137 6.47 5.97 17.04
C THR A 137 6.12 6.44 18.45
N GLY A 138 5.80 5.53 19.37
CA GLY A 138 5.23 5.84 20.68
C GLY A 138 3.78 6.36 20.64
N GLN A 139 3.16 6.42 19.46
CA GLN A 139 1.81 6.94 19.28
C GLN A 139 0.77 5.83 19.37
N GLN A 140 -0.41 6.20 19.80
CA GLN A 140 -1.61 5.38 19.66
C GLN A 140 -2.35 5.85 18.41
N PHE A 141 -3.00 4.92 17.71
CA PHE A 141 -3.84 5.25 16.57
C PHE A 141 -5.31 4.91 16.82
N GLN A 142 -6.19 5.57 16.12
CA GLN A 142 -7.60 5.22 16.06
C GLN A 142 -7.85 4.52 14.72
N PRO A 143 -8.31 3.25 14.76
CA PRO A 143 -8.56 2.53 13.52
C PRO A 143 -9.79 3.10 12.82
N GLU A 144 -9.64 3.36 11.54
CA GLU A 144 -10.73 3.71 10.65
C GLU A 144 -10.99 2.57 9.66
N ARG A 145 -12.20 2.50 9.14
CA ARG A 145 -12.50 1.56 8.07
C ARG A 145 -11.78 1.98 6.79
N PRO A 146 -11.27 1.01 6.01
CA PRO A 146 -10.68 1.30 4.72
C PRO A 146 -11.63 2.12 3.83
N LEU A 147 -11.12 3.20 3.29
CA LEU A 147 -11.83 4.05 2.35
C LEU A 147 -11.73 3.46 0.94
N ARG A 148 -12.39 4.09 -0.02
CA ARG A 148 -12.22 3.75 -1.44
C ARG A 148 -10.86 4.21 -1.93
N ALA A 149 -9.92 3.29 -1.95
CA ALA A 149 -8.56 3.44 -2.46
C ALA A 149 -8.15 2.18 -3.23
N GLY A 150 -6.89 2.02 -3.62
CA GLY A 150 -6.44 0.85 -4.37
C GLY A 150 -6.61 -0.49 -3.65
N ASP A 151 -6.71 -0.47 -2.34
CA ASP A 151 -6.94 -1.64 -1.50
C ASP A 151 -8.35 -2.23 -1.63
N ILE A 152 -9.34 -1.46 -2.03
CA ILE A 152 -10.71 -1.98 -2.20
C ILE A 152 -10.80 -3.13 -3.20
N SER A 153 -9.86 -3.20 -4.15
CA SER A 153 -9.78 -4.29 -5.12
C SER A 153 -9.59 -5.66 -4.45
N PHE A 154 -8.93 -5.70 -3.30
CA PHE A 154 -8.61 -6.93 -2.56
C PHE A 154 -9.58 -7.20 -1.41
N ASN A 155 -10.18 -6.18 -0.83
CA ASN A 155 -11.17 -6.33 0.25
C ASN A 155 -12.36 -7.20 -0.18
N ASN A 156 -12.77 -7.10 -1.45
CA ASN A 156 -13.86 -7.90 -2.00
C ASN A 156 -13.51 -9.39 -2.15
N LEU A 157 -12.24 -9.74 -2.08
CA LEU A 157 -11.74 -11.13 -2.08
C LEU A 157 -11.55 -11.68 -0.66
N GLY A 158 -11.92 -10.93 0.36
CA GLY A 158 -11.84 -11.36 1.76
C GLY A 158 -10.42 -11.28 2.35
N VAL A 159 -9.51 -10.56 1.72
CA VAL A 159 -8.14 -10.43 2.21
C VAL A 159 -8.06 -9.35 3.27
N THR A 160 -7.39 -9.66 4.39
CA THR A 160 -7.17 -8.70 5.47
C THR A 160 -6.32 -7.51 5.01
N THR A 161 -6.86 -6.32 5.20
CA THR A 161 -6.18 -5.06 4.86
C THR A 161 -5.38 -4.54 6.04
N PHE A 162 -4.08 -4.49 5.82
CA PHE A 162 -3.21 -3.57 6.55
C PHE A 162 -2.98 -2.37 5.63
N LEU A 163 -3.55 -1.22 6.04
CA LEU A 163 -3.77 -0.24 5.18
C LEU A 163 -2.76 0.75 4.88
N MET A 164 -3.06 1.49 3.90
CA MET A 164 -2.58 2.80 3.56
C MET A 164 -1.95 3.54 4.72
N LEU A 165 -0.66 3.53 4.80
CA LEU A 165 0.11 4.24 5.80
C LEU A 165 0.22 5.71 5.39
N SER A 166 -0.89 6.43 5.48
CA SER A 166 -0.83 7.88 5.43
C SER A 166 -0.47 8.41 6.80
N SER A 167 0.74 8.90 6.94
CA SER A 167 1.03 9.82 8.03
C SER A 167 0.56 11.22 7.66
N THR A 168 0.00 11.93 8.62
CA THR A 168 -0.50 13.29 8.42
C THR A 168 0.36 14.31 9.16
N MET A 169 0.35 15.55 8.66
CA MET A 169 0.94 16.66 9.40
C MET A 169 0.01 17.01 10.56
N PRO A 170 0.53 17.18 11.79
CA PRO A 170 -0.28 17.65 12.91
C PRO A 170 -1.03 18.94 12.57
N GLU A 171 -2.27 19.07 13.03
CA GLU A 171 -3.16 20.17 12.64
C GLU A 171 -2.57 21.55 12.94
N GLU A 172 -1.98 21.72 14.11
CA GLU A 172 -1.35 22.98 14.52
C GLU A 172 -0.24 23.38 13.56
N LEU A 173 0.54 22.40 13.08
CA LEU A 173 1.61 22.64 12.13
C LEU A 173 1.08 22.94 10.72
N ARG A 174 -0.04 22.31 10.32
CA ARG A 174 -0.73 22.65 9.07
C ARG A 174 -1.18 24.11 9.04
N GLN A 175 -1.79 24.57 10.14
CA GLN A 175 -2.23 25.96 10.30
C GLN A 175 -1.02 26.92 10.26
N GLU A 176 0.04 26.61 10.99
CA GLU A 176 1.28 27.43 10.98
C GLU A 176 1.91 27.56 9.60
N LYS A 177 1.93 26.45 8.83
CA LYS A 177 2.56 26.40 7.51
C LYS A 177 1.64 26.80 6.36
N GLY A 178 0.36 27.04 6.62
CA GLY A 178 -0.62 27.41 5.59
C GLY A 178 -1.01 26.26 4.66
N TYR A 179 -0.89 25.02 5.11
CA TYR A 179 -1.38 23.86 4.38
C TYR A 179 -2.81 23.51 4.83
N TYR A 180 -3.70 23.27 3.87
CA TYR A 180 -5.13 22.97 4.10
C TYR A 180 -5.49 21.58 3.57
#